data_cabc21ab000a44211e1d103d28fb67ca
#
_entry.id   cabc21ab000a44211e1d103d28fb67ca
#
_cell.length_a   1.000
_cell.length_b   1.000
_cell.length_c   1.000
_cell.angle_alpha   90.00
_cell.angle_beta   90.00
_cell.angle_gamma   90.00
#
_symmetry.space_group_name_H-M   'P 1'
#
loop_
_entity.id
_entity.type
_entity.pdbx_description
1 polymer ?
#
loop_
_entity_poly.entity_id
_entity_poly.type
_entity_poly.pdbx_seq_one_letter_code
_entity_poly.pdbx_strand_id
1 'polypeptide(L)'
;VSIVTPYEDLLRFVLETGTPKSDRTGTGTRSLFGQQMRYDLSAGFPLLTTKKVHFKSVAYELLWFLRGDSNIGWLHEHGVTIWDEWASDTGELGPIYGVQWRSWPAPSGEHIDQISAALDLLRTDPDSRRIIVSAWNVGEIERMALPPCHAFFQFYVADGRLSCQLYQRSADLFLGVPFNIASYALLTHMMAAQAGLSVGEFIWTGGDCHIYDNHVEQVRLQLSREPRPYPKLLLADRDSIFEYTYEDIVVKNYDPHPAIKAPGAV
;
A
#
# COMPACT_ATOMS: atom_id res chain seq x y z
N VAL A 1 -15.10 -13.29 -17.11
CA VAL A 1 -14.20 -13.29 -15.93
C VAL A 1 -15.02 -12.87 -14.73
N SER A 2 -15.09 -13.71 -13.68
CA SER A 2 -15.80 -13.38 -12.45
C SER A 2 -15.04 -12.31 -11.67
N ILE A 3 -15.77 -11.35 -11.08
CA ILE A 3 -15.19 -10.31 -10.25
C ILE A 3 -14.95 -10.90 -8.85
N VAL A 4 -13.68 -10.86 -8.40
CA VAL A 4 -13.33 -11.29 -7.03
C VAL A 4 -13.51 -10.12 -6.07
N THR A 5 -13.89 -10.40 -4.83
CA THR A 5 -14.25 -9.39 -3.82
C THR A 5 -13.58 -9.64 -2.46
N PRO A 6 -12.27 -9.95 -2.41
CA PRO A 6 -11.64 -10.27 -1.11
C PRO A 6 -11.70 -9.10 -0.12
N TYR A 7 -11.58 -7.86 -0.58
CA TYR A 7 -11.67 -6.70 0.30
C TYR A 7 -13.09 -6.53 0.86
N GLU A 8 -14.11 -6.55 0.00
CA GLU A 8 -15.51 -6.40 0.42
C GLU A 8 -15.92 -7.53 1.36
N ASP A 9 -15.46 -8.74 1.10
CA ASP A 9 -15.72 -9.91 1.97
C ASP A 9 -15.09 -9.73 3.36
N LEU A 10 -13.83 -9.24 3.43
CA LEU A 10 -13.17 -8.94 4.69
C LEU A 10 -13.86 -7.79 5.43
N LEU A 11 -14.22 -6.74 4.71
CA LEU A 11 -14.93 -5.58 5.28
C LEU A 11 -16.23 -6.02 5.95
N ARG A 12 -17.02 -6.86 5.27
CA ARG A 12 -18.25 -7.44 5.82
C ARG A 12 -17.97 -8.32 7.03
N PHE A 13 -16.95 -9.16 6.96
CA PHE A 13 -16.59 -10.08 8.04
C PHE A 13 -16.22 -9.32 9.32
N VAL A 14 -15.43 -8.26 9.22
CA VAL A 14 -15.07 -7.42 10.36
C VAL A 14 -16.28 -6.64 10.88
N LEU A 15 -17.12 -6.11 9.99
CA LEU A 15 -18.33 -5.40 10.38
C LEU A 15 -19.26 -6.30 11.23
N GLU A 16 -19.44 -7.55 10.82
CA GLU A 16 -20.39 -8.48 11.43
C GLU A 16 -19.84 -9.21 12.65
N THR A 17 -18.53 -9.50 12.67
CA THR A 17 -17.92 -10.37 13.69
C THR A 17 -16.79 -9.72 14.48
N GLY A 18 -16.38 -8.50 14.16
CA GLY A 18 -15.30 -7.80 14.84
C GLY A 18 -15.58 -7.56 16.31
N THR A 19 -14.53 -7.68 17.13
CA THR A 19 -14.60 -7.41 18.57
C THR A 19 -14.51 -5.90 18.81
N PRO A 20 -15.40 -5.32 19.60
CA PRO A 20 -15.28 -3.92 20.01
C PRO A 20 -13.98 -3.69 20.80
N LYS A 21 -13.21 -2.68 20.39
CA LYS A 21 -11.96 -2.29 21.05
C LYS A 21 -11.83 -0.78 21.15
N SER A 22 -11.23 -0.32 22.24
CA SER A 22 -10.73 1.06 22.31
C SER A 22 -9.44 1.19 21.49
N ASP A 23 -9.14 2.40 21.08
CA ASP A 23 -7.94 2.73 20.35
C ASP A 23 -7.31 4.03 20.85
N ARG A 24 -6.11 4.35 20.37
CA ARG A 24 -5.38 5.57 20.74
C ARG A 24 -6.18 6.86 20.49
N THR A 25 -7.00 6.88 19.45
CA THR A 25 -7.77 8.06 19.07
C THR A 25 -9.01 8.28 19.95
N GLY A 26 -9.42 7.28 20.73
CA GLY A 26 -10.65 7.33 21.54
C GLY A 26 -11.93 7.16 20.73
N THR A 27 -11.85 6.92 19.42
CA THR A 27 -13.02 6.74 18.54
C THR A 27 -13.73 5.42 18.79
N GLY A 28 -12.97 4.35 19.07
CA GLY A 28 -13.46 2.99 19.15
C GLY A 28 -13.44 2.28 17.79
N THR A 29 -13.26 0.97 17.82
CA THR A 29 -13.18 0.14 16.63
C THR A 29 -13.90 -1.19 16.82
N ARG A 30 -14.17 -1.86 15.69
CA ARG A 30 -14.41 -3.31 15.62
C ARG A 30 -13.20 -3.93 14.96
N SER A 31 -12.65 -4.99 15.55
CA SER A 31 -11.35 -5.51 15.12
C SER A 31 -11.34 -7.04 15.06
N LEU A 32 -10.63 -7.56 14.07
CA LEU A 32 -10.19 -8.95 13.99
C LEU A 32 -8.68 -8.98 13.80
N PHE A 33 -8.02 -9.97 14.37
CA PHE A 33 -6.57 -10.09 14.30
C PHE A 33 -6.15 -11.26 13.40
N GLY A 34 -5.29 -10.97 12.40
CA GLY A 34 -4.75 -11.98 11.50
C GLY A 34 -5.70 -12.35 10.36
N GLN A 35 -5.73 -11.55 9.30
CA GLN A 35 -6.53 -11.78 8.11
C GLN A 35 -5.66 -11.69 6.86
N GLN A 36 -6.10 -12.33 5.76
CA GLN A 36 -5.35 -12.33 4.51
C GLN A 36 -6.29 -12.15 3.32
N MET A 37 -5.83 -11.40 2.31
CA MET A 37 -6.50 -11.24 1.02
C MET A 37 -5.51 -11.57 -0.10
N ARG A 38 -6.02 -12.10 -1.23
CA ARG A 38 -5.23 -12.41 -2.43
C ARG A 38 -5.86 -11.79 -3.66
N TYR A 39 -5.01 -11.17 -4.50
CA TYR A 39 -5.39 -10.66 -5.80
C TYR A 39 -4.47 -11.21 -6.88
N ASP A 40 -5.03 -11.84 -7.91
CA ASP A 40 -4.28 -12.19 -9.11
C ASP A 40 -4.09 -10.94 -9.97
N LEU A 41 -2.87 -10.41 -9.99
CA LEU A 41 -2.55 -9.17 -10.71
C LEU A 41 -2.65 -9.33 -12.23
N SER A 42 -2.57 -10.56 -12.75
CA SER A 42 -2.75 -10.81 -14.18
C SER A 42 -4.20 -10.70 -14.63
N ALA A 43 -5.15 -10.83 -13.69
CA ALA A 43 -6.59 -10.74 -13.96
C ALA A 43 -7.13 -9.31 -13.93
N GLY A 44 -6.40 -8.37 -13.34
CA GLY A 44 -6.78 -6.96 -13.25
C GLY A 44 -5.99 -6.24 -12.16
N PHE A 45 -6.03 -4.91 -12.21
CA PHE A 45 -5.39 -4.08 -11.21
C PHE A 45 -6.38 -3.81 -10.07
N PRO A 46 -6.05 -4.18 -8.81
CA PRO A 46 -7.01 -4.14 -7.70
C PRO A 46 -7.23 -2.72 -7.15
N LEU A 47 -7.69 -1.83 -8.01
CA LEU A 47 -8.21 -0.53 -7.64
C LEU A 47 -9.71 -0.68 -7.42
N LEU A 48 -10.18 -0.55 -6.18
CA LEU A 48 -11.53 -0.92 -5.79
C LEU A 48 -12.59 -0.13 -6.56
N THR A 49 -13.71 -0.80 -6.87
CA THR A 49 -14.81 -0.21 -7.64
C THR A 49 -16.03 0.10 -6.79
N THR A 50 -16.16 -0.45 -5.61
CA THR A 50 -17.29 -0.21 -4.71
C THR A 50 -17.26 1.19 -4.08
N LYS A 51 -16.12 1.84 -4.11
CA LYS A 51 -15.96 3.29 -3.95
C LYS A 51 -14.75 3.75 -4.76
N LYS A 52 -14.79 4.98 -5.27
CA LYS A 52 -13.67 5.56 -5.98
C LYS A 52 -12.47 5.76 -5.06
N VAL A 53 -11.32 5.21 -5.46
CA VAL A 53 -10.02 5.44 -4.84
C VAL A 53 -9.30 6.53 -5.61
N HIS A 54 -8.71 7.50 -4.91
CA HIS A 54 -7.99 8.61 -5.54
C HIS A 54 -6.60 8.15 -6.00
N PHE A 55 -6.54 7.57 -7.21
CA PHE A 55 -5.33 6.91 -7.71
C PHE A 55 -4.14 7.87 -7.88
N LYS A 56 -4.39 9.13 -8.21
CA LYS A 56 -3.32 10.14 -8.29
C LYS A 56 -2.51 10.19 -6.99
N SER A 57 -3.17 10.22 -5.84
CA SER A 57 -2.49 10.22 -4.54
C SER A 57 -1.73 8.92 -4.28
N VAL A 58 -2.29 7.77 -4.67
CA VAL A 58 -1.61 6.47 -4.56
C VAL A 58 -0.31 6.47 -5.35
N ALA A 59 -0.37 6.88 -6.60
CA ALA A 59 0.79 6.88 -7.50
C ALA A 59 1.88 7.85 -7.02
N TYR A 60 1.52 9.08 -6.68
CA TYR A 60 2.50 10.06 -6.21
C TYR A 60 3.11 9.67 -4.86
N GLU A 61 2.34 9.10 -3.94
CA GLU A 61 2.91 8.61 -2.67
C GLU A 61 3.93 7.51 -2.91
N LEU A 62 3.65 6.53 -3.78
CA LEU A 62 4.59 5.47 -4.10
C LEU A 62 5.87 6.03 -4.74
N LEU A 63 5.73 6.95 -5.70
CA LEU A 63 6.89 7.61 -6.32
C LEU A 63 7.71 8.39 -5.28
N TRP A 64 7.04 9.02 -4.33
CA TRP A 64 7.67 9.73 -3.22
C TRP A 64 8.44 8.77 -2.29
N PHE A 65 7.88 7.61 -1.97
CA PHE A 65 8.61 6.56 -1.23
C PHE A 65 9.85 6.10 -2.01
N LEU A 66 9.73 5.87 -3.31
CA LEU A 66 10.85 5.43 -4.17
C LEU A 66 11.94 6.50 -4.32
N ARG A 67 11.63 7.76 -4.10
CA ARG A 67 12.61 8.85 -4.01
C ARG A 67 13.40 8.83 -2.70
N GLY A 68 12.96 8.07 -1.70
CA GLY A 68 13.55 8.10 -0.36
C GLY A 68 13.27 9.40 0.40
N ASP A 69 12.20 10.10 0.03
CA ASP A 69 11.85 11.41 0.58
C ASP A 69 11.06 11.26 1.88
N SER A 70 11.14 12.25 2.74
CA SER A 70 10.40 12.35 4.01
C SER A 70 9.72 13.71 4.18
N ASN A 71 9.86 14.62 3.22
CA ASN A 71 9.26 15.94 3.26
C ASN A 71 8.05 16.01 2.32
N ILE A 72 6.97 16.62 2.78
CA ILE A 72 5.72 16.73 1.99
C ILE A 72 5.79 17.74 0.85
N GLY A 73 6.86 18.53 0.75
CA GLY A 73 7.02 19.57 -0.28
C GLY A 73 6.84 19.05 -1.70
N TRP A 74 7.47 17.93 -2.05
CA TRP A 74 7.32 17.33 -3.36
C TRP A 74 5.89 16.84 -3.63
N LEU A 75 5.22 16.28 -2.61
CA LEU A 75 3.80 15.91 -2.73
C LEU A 75 2.93 17.14 -2.99
N HIS A 76 3.17 18.25 -2.30
CA HIS A 76 2.43 19.50 -2.50
C HIS A 76 2.62 20.08 -3.90
N GLU A 77 3.80 19.98 -4.47
CA GLU A 77 4.06 20.40 -5.86
C GLU A 77 3.14 19.69 -6.87
N HIS A 78 2.67 18.49 -6.50
CA HIS A 78 1.77 17.68 -7.31
C HIS A 78 0.33 17.66 -6.80
N GLY A 79 -0.01 18.51 -5.83
CA GLY A 79 -1.36 18.63 -5.31
C GLY A 79 -1.81 17.48 -4.41
N VAL A 80 -0.87 16.76 -3.80
CA VAL A 80 -1.13 15.64 -2.90
C VAL A 80 -0.94 16.08 -1.46
N THR A 81 -1.97 15.92 -0.62
CA THR A 81 -2.05 16.46 0.74
C THR A 81 -2.29 15.39 1.82
N ILE A 82 -2.20 14.12 1.45
CA ILE A 82 -2.57 12.99 2.31
C ILE A 82 -1.71 12.83 3.58
N TRP A 83 -0.55 13.49 3.64
CA TRP A 83 0.37 13.44 4.76
C TRP A 83 0.42 14.72 5.60
N ASP A 84 -0.37 15.73 5.25
CA ASP A 84 -0.28 17.07 5.85
C ASP A 84 -0.49 17.07 7.37
N GLU A 85 -1.43 16.27 7.89
CA GLU A 85 -1.76 16.26 9.31
C GLU A 85 -0.65 15.71 10.22
N TRP A 86 0.30 14.94 9.66
CA TRP A 86 1.43 14.39 10.43
C TRP A 86 2.73 15.17 10.26
N ALA A 87 2.81 16.06 9.27
CA ALA A 87 4.01 16.80 8.99
C ALA A 87 4.26 17.91 10.02
N SER A 88 5.55 18.17 10.29
CA SER A 88 5.98 19.34 11.07
C SER A 88 5.72 20.64 10.30
N ASP A 89 5.92 21.78 10.96
CA ASP A 89 5.78 23.11 10.34
C ASP A 89 6.70 23.30 9.12
N THR A 90 7.82 22.55 9.05
CA THR A 90 8.74 22.55 7.90
C THR A 90 8.43 21.48 6.87
N GLY A 91 7.37 20.71 7.06
CA GLY A 91 6.95 19.65 6.15
C GLY A 91 7.64 18.30 6.37
N GLU A 92 8.39 18.13 7.43
CA GLU A 92 9.14 16.90 7.72
C GLU A 92 8.29 15.87 8.48
N LEU A 93 8.54 14.60 8.14
CA LEU A 93 7.87 13.44 8.72
C LEU A 93 8.85 12.52 9.48
N GLY A 94 10.15 12.81 9.44
CA GLY A 94 11.16 11.93 9.99
C GLY A 94 11.44 10.72 9.10
N PRO A 95 12.20 9.72 9.59
CA PRO A 95 12.67 8.61 8.76
C PRO A 95 11.59 7.54 8.51
N ILE A 96 10.49 7.94 7.86
CA ILE A 96 9.36 7.07 7.51
C ILE A 96 9.68 6.17 6.29
N TYR A 97 8.67 5.58 5.70
CA TYR A 97 8.73 4.55 4.65
C TYR A 97 9.85 4.72 3.62
N GLY A 98 9.90 5.83 2.90
CA GLY A 98 10.85 6.05 1.82
C GLY A 98 12.29 6.08 2.31
N VAL A 99 12.55 6.70 3.46
CA VAL A 99 13.88 6.72 4.07
C VAL A 99 14.33 5.32 4.43
N GLN A 100 13.48 4.52 5.07
CA GLN A 100 13.83 3.15 5.44
C GLN A 100 14.03 2.27 4.20
N TRP A 101 13.20 2.41 3.19
CA TRP A 101 13.32 1.64 1.95
C TRP A 101 14.62 1.92 1.19
N ARG A 102 15.05 3.18 1.17
CA ARG A 102 16.14 3.65 0.30
C ARG A 102 17.44 3.97 1.03
N SER A 103 17.39 4.13 2.36
CA SER A 103 18.54 4.61 3.13
C SER A 103 18.49 4.12 4.58
N TRP A 104 18.33 2.82 4.76
CA TRP A 104 18.33 2.20 6.10
C TRP A 104 19.71 2.31 6.74
N PRO A 105 19.84 2.89 7.94
CA PRO A 105 21.14 3.05 8.59
C PRO A 105 21.68 1.71 9.11
N ALA A 106 22.89 1.35 8.70
CA ALA A 106 23.61 0.18 9.17
C ALA A 106 24.56 0.54 10.32
N PRO A 107 24.94 -0.43 11.19
CA PRO A 107 25.90 -0.18 12.28
C PRO A 107 27.26 0.32 11.81
N SER A 108 27.66 0.02 10.57
CA SER A 108 28.90 0.50 9.94
C SER A 108 28.91 2.01 9.66
N GLY A 109 27.74 2.68 9.75
CA GLY A 109 27.55 4.07 9.31
C GLY A 109 27.16 4.19 7.84
N GLU A 110 27.17 3.09 7.10
CA GLU A 110 26.64 3.05 5.73
C GLU A 110 25.11 3.01 5.73
N HIS A 111 24.51 3.34 4.59
CA HIS A 111 23.08 3.27 4.39
C HIS A 111 22.75 2.20 3.34
N ILE A 112 21.70 1.44 3.60
CA ILE A 112 21.27 0.33 2.75
C ILE A 112 20.07 0.77 1.91
N ASP A 113 20.19 0.66 0.58
CA ASP A 113 19.07 0.80 -0.35
C ASP A 113 18.38 -0.56 -0.53
N GLN A 114 17.33 -0.80 0.25
CA GLN A 114 16.63 -2.07 0.24
C GLN A 114 15.91 -2.34 -1.09
N ILE A 115 15.42 -1.30 -1.77
CA ILE A 115 14.73 -1.46 -3.07
C ILE A 115 15.73 -1.94 -4.13
N SER A 116 16.89 -1.30 -4.22
CA SER A 116 17.94 -1.74 -5.15
C SER A 116 18.44 -3.16 -4.84
N ALA A 117 18.61 -3.48 -3.55
CA ALA A 117 19.01 -4.83 -3.13
C ALA A 117 17.95 -5.88 -3.50
N ALA A 118 16.67 -5.58 -3.32
CA ALA A 118 15.59 -6.48 -3.71
C ALA A 118 15.55 -6.70 -5.23
N LEU A 119 15.71 -5.64 -6.03
CA LEU A 119 15.79 -5.76 -7.49
C LEU A 119 16.99 -6.60 -7.94
N ASP A 120 18.15 -6.42 -7.32
CA ASP A 120 19.34 -7.21 -7.64
C ASP A 120 19.09 -8.70 -7.38
N LEU A 121 18.44 -9.05 -6.25
CA LEU A 121 18.07 -10.43 -5.95
C LEU A 121 17.07 -10.98 -6.97
N LEU A 122 16.05 -10.21 -7.35
CA LEU A 122 15.09 -10.64 -8.36
C LEU A 122 15.77 -10.97 -9.71
N ARG A 123 16.84 -10.27 -10.04
CA ARG A 123 17.59 -10.48 -11.29
C ARG A 123 18.63 -11.59 -11.20
N THR A 124 19.29 -11.77 -10.06
CA THR A 124 20.44 -12.66 -9.88
C THR A 124 20.12 -13.96 -9.16
N ASP A 125 19.14 -13.93 -8.25
CA ASP A 125 18.72 -15.08 -7.45
C ASP A 125 17.22 -15.01 -7.14
N PRO A 126 16.36 -15.18 -8.16
CA PRO A 126 14.91 -15.04 -7.98
C PRO A 126 14.28 -16.07 -7.03
N ASP A 127 14.97 -17.19 -6.77
CA ASP A 127 14.51 -18.21 -5.82
C ASP A 127 14.89 -17.88 -4.37
N SER A 128 15.56 -16.78 -4.12
CA SER A 128 15.90 -16.33 -2.77
C SER A 128 14.66 -16.13 -1.91
N ARG A 129 14.74 -16.57 -0.66
CA ARG A 129 13.72 -16.33 0.38
C ARG A 129 14.02 -15.09 1.22
N ARG A 130 14.96 -14.26 0.77
CA ARG A 130 15.47 -13.06 1.47
C ARG A 130 15.12 -11.76 0.74
N ILE A 131 14.20 -11.80 -0.20
CA ILE A 131 13.78 -10.61 -0.96
C ILE A 131 12.75 -9.87 -0.12
N ILE A 132 13.22 -9.16 0.90
CA ILE A 132 12.42 -8.49 1.91
C ILE A 132 12.81 -7.03 1.97
N VAL A 133 11.81 -6.15 2.09
CA VAL A 133 11.98 -4.73 2.38
C VAL A 133 11.24 -4.42 3.68
N SER A 134 11.91 -3.83 4.65
CA SER A 134 11.34 -3.48 5.95
C SER A 134 11.33 -1.97 6.16
N ALA A 135 10.20 -1.45 6.62
CA ALA A 135 10.10 -0.07 7.11
C ALA A 135 10.11 -0.01 8.64
N TRP A 136 9.95 -1.16 9.31
CA TRP A 136 9.90 -1.23 10.77
C TRP A 136 11.30 -1.24 11.36
N ASN A 137 11.87 -0.05 11.55
CA ASN A 137 13.17 0.14 12.18
C ASN A 137 12.99 0.51 13.65
N VAL A 138 13.12 -0.46 14.53
CA VAL A 138 12.89 -0.29 15.97
C VAL A 138 13.74 0.84 16.57
N GLY A 139 14.95 1.02 16.08
CA GLY A 139 15.87 2.07 16.56
C GLY A 139 15.47 3.48 16.14
N GLU A 140 14.54 3.63 15.18
CA GLU A 140 14.15 4.94 14.65
C GLU A 140 12.65 5.25 14.78
N ILE A 141 11.86 4.34 15.32
CA ILE A 141 10.40 4.49 15.46
C ILE A 141 10.00 5.81 16.13
N GLU A 142 10.70 6.17 17.21
CA GLU A 142 10.37 7.40 17.96
C GLU A 142 10.65 8.70 17.20
N ARG A 143 11.46 8.64 16.15
CA ARG A 143 11.76 9.78 15.30
C ARG A 143 10.78 9.96 14.15
N MET A 144 9.91 8.99 13.94
CA MET A 144 8.91 9.00 12.87
C MET A 144 7.65 9.74 13.33
N ALA A 145 7.08 10.57 12.45
CA ALA A 145 5.80 11.23 12.72
C ALA A 145 4.67 10.22 12.90
N LEU A 146 4.76 9.09 12.17
CA LEU A 146 3.82 7.98 12.26
C LEU A 146 4.58 6.66 12.09
N PRO A 147 4.57 5.76 13.09
CA PRO A 147 5.15 4.43 12.93
C PRO A 147 4.52 3.65 11.78
N PRO A 148 5.30 2.92 10.97
CA PRO A 148 4.78 2.27 9.76
C PRO A 148 3.64 1.30 10.04
N CYS A 149 2.50 1.50 9.39
CA CYS A 149 1.37 0.57 9.43
C CYS A 149 1.63 -0.63 8.52
N HIS A 150 2.00 -0.41 7.25
CA HIS A 150 2.49 -1.46 6.35
C HIS A 150 3.98 -1.63 6.57
N ALA A 151 4.32 -2.59 7.45
CA ALA A 151 5.61 -2.64 8.13
C ALA A 151 6.72 -3.28 7.29
N PHE A 152 6.42 -4.32 6.50
CA PHE A 152 7.37 -4.95 5.60
C PHE A 152 6.67 -5.76 4.51
N PHE A 153 7.40 -6.06 3.44
CA PHE A 153 6.90 -6.88 2.35
C PHE A 153 7.99 -7.78 1.79
N GLN A 154 7.55 -8.89 1.19
CA GLN A 154 8.42 -9.91 0.62
C GLN A 154 7.99 -10.22 -0.80
N PHE A 155 8.96 -10.42 -1.67
CA PHE A 155 8.75 -10.85 -3.05
C PHE A 155 9.03 -12.34 -3.21
N TYR A 156 8.29 -12.95 -4.13
CA TYR A 156 8.39 -14.37 -4.46
C TYR A 156 8.21 -14.55 -5.96
N VAL A 157 9.09 -15.36 -6.57
CA VAL A 157 9.04 -15.65 -8.01
C VAL A 157 8.75 -17.14 -8.21
N ALA A 158 7.74 -17.43 -9.01
CA ALA A 158 7.42 -18.77 -9.46
C ALA A 158 6.90 -18.71 -10.89
N ASP A 159 7.36 -19.63 -11.75
CA ASP A 159 6.94 -19.70 -13.15
C ASP A 159 7.08 -18.37 -13.92
N GLY A 160 8.15 -17.63 -13.63
CA GLY A 160 8.41 -16.32 -14.25
C GLY A 160 7.47 -15.21 -13.81
N ARG A 161 6.72 -15.42 -12.72
CA ARG A 161 5.75 -14.45 -12.19
C ARG A 161 6.16 -13.95 -10.83
N LEU A 162 6.07 -12.63 -10.63
CA LEU A 162 6.39 -11.97 -9.39
C LEU A 162 5.14 -11.77 -8.53
N SER A 163 5.21 -12.29 -7.31
CA SER A 163 4.21 -12.04 -6.26
C SER A 163 4.82 -11.21 -5.14
N CYS A 164 3.97 -10.47 -4.45
CA CYS A 164 4.33 -9.65 -3.30
C CYS A 164 3.39 -9.96 -2.14
N GLN A 165 3.94 -10.19 -0.95
CA GLN A 165 3.16 -10.29 0.28
C GLN A 165 3.53 -9.14 1.21
N LEU A 166 2.52 -8.38 1.62
CA LEU A 166 2.64 -7.28 2.58
C LEU A 166 2.15 -7.74 3.95
N TYR A 167 2.87 -7.38 5.00
CA TYR A 167 2.35 -7.41 6.37
C TYR A 167 2.01 -5.99 6.83
N GLN A 168 0.74 -5.76 7.12
CA GLN A 168 0.21 -4.51 7.65
C GLN A 168 -0.25 -4.73 9.09
N ARG A 169 0.52 -4.23 10.06
CA ARG A 169 0.28 -4.44 11.50
C ARG A 169 -0.99 -3.78 12.00
N SER A 170 -1.35 -2.65 11.40
CA SER A 170 -2.52 -1.85 11.74
C SER A 170 -3.24 -1.45 10.45
N ALA A 171 -4.49 -1.85 10.31
CA ALA A 171 -5.22 -1.74 9.07
C ALA A 171 -6.59 -1.09 9.28
N ASP A 172 -6.64 0.22 8.99
CA ASP A 172 -7.90 0.94 8.82
C ASP A 172 -8.56 0.44 7.53
N LEU A 173 -9.53 -0.46 7.67
CA LEU A 173 -10.12 -1.15 6.52
C LEU A 173 -10.86 -0.22 5.58
N PHE A 174 -11.49 0.82 6.10
CA PHE A 174 -12.29 1.70 5.24
C PHE A 174 -11.46 2.73 4.48
N LEU A 175 -10.59 3.47 5.16
CA LEU A 175 -9.80 4.56 4.53
C LEU A 175 -8.46 4.08 4.00
N GLY A 176 -7.69 3.35 4.82
CA GLY A 176 -6.29 3.05 4.49
C GLY A 176 -6.10 1.86 3.55
N VAL A 177 -6.77 0.76 3.80
CA VAL A 177 -6.50 -0.52 3.11
C VAL A 177 -6.76 -0.46 1.61
N PRO A 178 -7.83 0.16 1.08
CA PRO A 178 -8.02 0.30 -0.36
C PRO A 178 -6.85 0.99 -1.05
N PHE A 179 -6.32 2.01 -0.42
CA PHE A 179 -5.16 2.77 -0.88
C PHE A 179 -3.89 1.89 -0.86
N ASN A 180 -3.67 1.16 0.22
CA ASN A 180 -2.50 0.29 0.37
C ASN A 180 -2.50 -0.88 -0.62
N ILE A 181 -3.64 -1.48 -0.89
CA ILE A 181 -3.77 -2.54 -1.92
C ILE A 181 -3.28 -2.01 -3.27
N ALA A 182 -3.79 -0.87 -3.71
CA ALA A 182 -3.43 -0.27 -4.99
C ALA A 182 -1.94 0.10 -5.04
N SER A 183 -1.40 0.66 -3.96
CA SER A 183 0.00 1.06 -3.86
C SER A 183 0.96 -0.12 -4.03
N TYR A 184 0.74 -1.21 -3.30
CA TYR A 184 1.62 -2.38 -3.39
C TYR A 184 1.40 -3.21 -4.66
N ALA A 185 0.19 -3.22 -5.21
CA ALA A 185 -0.05 -3.79 -6.53
C ALA A 185 0.74 -3.03 -7.61
N LEU A 186 0.74 -1.70 -7.55
CA LEU A 186 1.53 -0.86 -8.45
C LEU A 186 3.03 -1.11 -8.28
N LEU A 187 3.54 -1.17 -7.06
CA LEU A 187 4.93 -1.49 -6.79
C LEU A 187 5.32 -2.86 -7.36
N THR A 188 4.44 -3.86 -7.22
CA THR A 188 4.68 -5.21 -7.77
C THR A 188 4.80 -5.17 -9.29
N HIS A 189 3.94 -4.44 -9.97
CA HIS A 189 4.05 -4.22 -11.42
C HIS A 189 5.38 -3.56 -11.81
N MET A 190 5.80 -2.54 -11.09
CA MET A 190 7.07 -1.84 -11.35
C MET A 190 8.28 -2.76 -11.15
N MET A 191 8.30 -3.51 -10.04
CA MET A 191 9.37 -4.46 -9.74
C MET A 191 9.43 -5.58 -10.78
N ALA A 192 8.28 -6.11 -11.20
CA ALA A 192 8.19 -7.14 -12.22
C ALA A 192 8.75 -6.63 -13.57
N ALA A 193 8.33 -5.43 -14.00
CA ALA A 193 8.82 -4.82 -15.22
C ALA A 193 10.35 -4.64 -15.21
N GLN A 194 10.90 -4.19 -14.10
CA GLN A 194 12.35 -3.97 -13.95
C GLN A 194 13.15 -5.27 -13.89
N ALA A 195 12.55 -6.36 -13.42
CA ALA A 195 13.21 -7.67 -13.33
C ALA A 195 12.92 -8.58 -14.53
N GLY A 196 12.18 -8.12 -15.54
CA GLY A 196 11.82 -8.92 -16.70
C GLY A 196 10.85 -10.05 -16.39
N LEU A 197 9.99 -9.88 -15.40
CA LEU A 197 9.01 -10.86 -14.95
C LEU A 197 7.59 -10.43 -15.29
N SER A 198 6.68 -11.40 -15.41
CA SER A 198 5.24 -11.14 -15.39
C SER A 198 4.76 -10.97 -13.95
N VAL A 199 3.55 -10.41 -13.76
CA VAL A 199 2.96 -10.27 -12.43
C VAL A 199 2.26 -11.56 -12.00
N GLY A 200 2.38 -11.89 -10.72
CA GLY A 200 1.68 -12.97 -10.04
C GLY A 200 0.56 -12.45 -9.15
N GLU A 201 0.64 -12.73 -7.86
CA GLU A 201 -0.34 -12.29 -6.87
C GLU A 201 0.19 -11.14 -6.02
N PHE A 202 -0.73 -10.25 -5.60
CA PHE A 202 -0.53 -9.45 -4.41
C PHE A 202 -1.27 -10.09 -3.25
N ILE A 203 -0.56 -10.36 -2.15
CA ILE A 203 -1.09 -10.96 -0.93
C ILE A 203 -1.00 -9.92 0.18
N TRP A 204 -2.15 -9.53 0.70
CA TRP A 204 -2.23 -8.62 1.83
C TRP A 204 -2.48 -9.43 3.10
N THR A 205 -1.61 -9.25 4.09
CA THR A 205 -1.73 -9.89 5.39
C THR A 205 -1.85 -8.81 6.45
N GLY A 206 -2.96 -8.81 7.19
CA GLY A 206 -3.25 -7.81 8.21
C GLY A 206 -3.08 -8.36 9.61
N GLY A 207 -2.53 -7.55 10.50
CA GLY A 207 -2.52 -7.77 11.94
C GLY A 207 -3.85 -7.33 12.55
N ASP A 208 -3.90 -6.17 13.16
CA ASP A 208 -5.15 -5.57 13.66
C ASP A 208 -5.93 -4.97 12.48
N CYS A 209 -6.98 -5.67 12.06
CA CYS A 209 -7.86 -5.28 10.97
C CYS A 209 -9.12 -4.66 11.56
N HIS A 210 -9.33 -3.37 11.38
CA HIS A 210 -10.39 -2.67 12.11
C HIS A 210 -11.22 -1.72 11.25
N ILE A 211 -12.44 -1.53 11.70
CA ILE A 211 -13.38 -0.52 11.23
C ILE A 211 -13.64 0.43 12.40
N TYR A 212 -13.37 1.72 12.20
CA TYR A 212 -13.70 2.74 13.20
C TYR A 212 -15.21 2.85 13.36
N ASP A 213 -15.67 3.08 14.61
CA ASP A 213 -17.10 3.13 14.90
C ASP A 213 -17.83 4.24 14.13
N ASN A 214 -17.13 5.33 13.82
CA ASN A 214 -17.66 6.44 13.02
C ASN A 214 -17.61 6.18 11.49
N HIS A 215 -17.18 5.00 11.05
CA HIS A 215 -17.19 4.58 9.64
C HIS A 215 -18.28 3.55 9.31
N VAL A 216 -19.07 3.09 10.29
CA VAL A 216 -20.00 1.96 10.12
C VAL A 216 -21.04 2.23 9.02
N GLU A 217 -21.61 3.43 8.98
CA GLU A 217 -22.61 3.77 7.96
C GLU A 217 -22.01 3.82 6.55
N GLN A 218 -20.78 4.35 6.44
CA GLN A 218 -20.04 4.39 5.18
C GLN A 218 -19.70 2.99 4.70
N VAL A 219 -19.30 2.10 5.60
CA VAL A 219 -19.05 0.68 5.29
C VAL A 219 -20.32 0.01 4.77
N ARG A 220 -21.45 0.20 5.43
CA ARG A 220 -22.74 -0.34 4.98
C ARG A 220 -23.12 0.16 3.60
N LEU A 221 -22.91 1.44 3.34
CA LEU A 221 -23.16 2.02 2.01
C LEU A 221 -22.28 1.35 0.95
N GLN A 222 -20.98 1.22 1.21
CA GLN A 222 -20.07 0.57 0.28
C GLN A 222 -20.46 -0.88 0.00
N LEU A 223 -20.81 -1.63 1.03
CA LEU A 223 -21.22 -3.04 0.91
C LEU A 223 -22.57 -3.24 0.21
N SER A 224 -23.40 -2.20 0.10
CA SER A 224 -24.65 -2.23 -0.65
C SER A 224 -24.48 -2.14 -2.16
N ARG A 225 -23.27 -1.82 -2.63
CA ARG A 225 -22.97 -1.57 -4.04
C ARG A 225 -22.45 -2.83 -4.73
N GLU A 226 -22.85 -3.03 -5.98
CA GLU A 226 -22.35 -4.11 -6.82
C GLU A 226 -20.92 -3.82 -7.27
N PRO A 227 -19.97 -4.74 -7.02
CA PRO A 227 -18.62 -4.61 -7.58
C PRO A 227 -18.63 -4.61 -9.10
N ARG A 228 -17.70 -3.86 -9.68
CA ARG A 228 -17.51 -3.74 -11.13
C ARG A 228 -16.15 -4.32 -11.53
N PRO A 229 -15.90 -4.59 -12.82
CA PRO A 229 -14.61 -5.12 -13.26
C PRO A 229 -13.45 -4.21 -12.84
N TYR A 230 -12.35 -4.83 -12.42
CA TYR A 230 -11.13 -4.07 -12.11
C TYR A 230 -10.53 -3.47 -13.37
N PRO A 231 -9.92 -2.29 -13.25
CA PRO A 231 -9.22 -1.65 -14.36
C PRO A 231 -7.95 -2.40 -14.76
N LYS A 232 -7.33 -1.92 -15.83
CA LYS A 232 -6.01 -2.38 -16.29
C LYS A 232 -4.96 -1.33 -15.98
N LEU A 233 -3.77 -1.78 -15.60
CA LEU A 233 -2.61 -0.93 -15.41
C LEU A 233 -1.69 -1.06 -16.63
N LEU A 234 -1.27 0.08 -17.16
CA LEU A 234 -0.24 0.19 -18.19
C LEU A 234 0.93 0.99 -17.63
N LEU A 235 2.14 0.44 -17.77
CA LEU A 235 3.38 1.12 -17.42
C LEU A 235 4.21 1.39 -18.66
N ALA A 236 4.78 2.58 -18.79
CA ALA A 236 5.80 2.86 -19.78
C ALA A 236 7.09 2.13 -19.45
N ASP A 237 7.88 1.83 -20.48
CA ASP A 237 9.21 1.24 -20.29
C ASP A 237 10.17 2.30 -19.72
N ARG A 238 10.89 1.93 -18.66
CA ARG A 238 11.94 2.75 -18.06
C ARG A 238 13.15 1.89 -17.71
N ASP A 239 14.33 2.46 -17.78
CA ASP A 239 15.59 1.76 -17.49
C ASP A 239 15.81 1.54 -15.99
N SER A 240 15.15 2.33 -15.15
CA SER A 240 15.24 2.25 -13.68
C SER A 240 13.88 2.44 -13.03
N ILE A 241 13.65 1.73 -11.92
CA ILE A 241 12.44 1.92 -11.09
C ILE A 241 12.34 3.34 -10.55
N PHE A 242 13.47 4.04 -10.42
CA PHE A 242 13.54 5.41 -9.89
C PHE A 242 13.26 6.49 -10.96
N GLU A 243 13.07 6.10 -12.20
CA GLU A 243 12.78 7.02 -13.31
C GLU A 243 11.29 7.14 -13.65
N TYR A 244 10.43 6.29 -13.07
CA TYR A 244 9.00 6.39 -13.34
C TYR A 244 8.45 7.75 -12.91
N THR A 245 7.62 8.34 -13.77
CA THR A 245 6.83 9.52 -13.47
C THR A 245 5.34 9.15 -13.44
N TYR A 246 4.52 10.06 -12.95
CA TYR A 246 3.07 9.82 -12.91
C TYR A 246 2.49 9.54 -14.31
N GLU A 247 3.00 10.21 -15.33
CA GLU A 247 2.56 10.06 -16.73
C GLU A 247 2.89 8.68 -17.31
N ASP A 248 3.86 7.97 -16.74
CA ASP A 248 4.21 6.60 -17.12
C ASP A 248 3.20 5.56 -16.62
N ILE A 249 2.33 5.94 -15.69
CA ILE A 249 1.40 5.06 -14.99
C ILE A 249 -0.02 5.39 -15.44
N VAL A 250 -0.62 4.49 -16.22
CA VAL A 250 -1.96 4.71 -16.80
C VAL A 250 -2.90 3.61 -16.33
N VAL A 251 -3.99 4.01 -15.71
CA VAL A 251 -5.09 3.12 -15.34
C VAL A 251 -6.19 3.26 -16.40
N LYS A 252 -6.52 2.14 -17.06
CA LYS A 252 -7.56 2.10 -18.10
C LYS A 252 -8.80 1.36 -17.62
N ASN A 253 -9.97 1.87 -18.06
CA ASN A 253 -11.27 1.24 -17.80
C ASN A 253 -11.61 1.20 -16.30
N TYR A 254 -11.25 2.23 -15.57
CA TYR A 254 -11.67 2.37 -14.18
C TYR A 254 -13.06 3.01 -14.13
N ASP A 255 -14.05 2.21 -13.73
CA ASP A 255 -15.45 2.63 -13.61
C ASP A 255 -15.95 2.37 -12.18
N PRO A 256 -15.55 3.19 -11.20
CA PRO A 256 -15.95 2.99 -9.82
C PRO A 256 -17.31 3.61 -9.51
N HIS A 257 -17.94 3.11 -8.45
CA HIS A 257 -18.98 3.88 -7.75
C HIS A 257 -18.38 5.15 -7.15
N PRO A 258 -19.21 6.15 -6.83
CA PRO A 258 -18.72 7.41 -6.28
C PRO A 258 -17.91 7.22 -5.00
N ALA A 259 -16.99 8.15 -4.74
CA ALA A 259 -16.26 8.21 -3.49
C ALA A 259 -17.21 8.35 -2.29
N ILE A 260 -16.81 7.83 -1.15
CA ILE A 260 -17.55 7.93 0.11
C ILE A 260 -16.65 8.68 1.10
N LYS A 261 -17.12 9.82 1.59
CA LYS A 261 -16.39 10.59 2.60
C LYS A 261 -16.59 9.99 3.99
N ALA A 262 -15.53 9.96 4.77
CA ALA A 262 -15.55 9.54 6.16
C ALA A 262 -14.54 10.37 6.98
N PRO A 263 -14.80 10.62 8.28
CA PRO A 263 -13.84 11.31 9.13
C PRO A 263 -12.61 10.44 9.35
N GLY A 264 -11.42 11.07 9.35
CA GLY A 264 -10.19 10.40 9.78
C GLY A 264 -10.20 10.17 11.29
N ALA A 265 -9.48 9.14 11.74
CA ALA A 265 -9.16 8.95 13.14
C ALA A 265 -7.77 9.54 13.40
N VAL A 266 -7.70 10.61 14.19
CA VAL A 266 -6.49 11.41 14.43
C VAL A 266 -6.03 11.27 15.88
#